data_3e92ac1df542ae627d0896c2b31d93d8
#
_entry.id   3e92ac1df542ae627d0896c2b31d93d8
#
_cell.length_a   1.000
_cell.length_b   1.000
_cell.length_c   1.000
_cell.angle_alpha   90.00
_cell.angle_beta   90.00
_cell.angle_gamma   90.00
#
_symmetry.space_group_name_H-M   'P 1'
#
loop_
_entity.id
_entity.type
_entity.pdbx_description
1 polymer ?
#
loop_
_entity_poly.entity_id
_entity_poly.type
_entity_poly.pdbx_seq_one_letter_code
_entity_poly.pdbx_strand_id
1 'polypeptide(L)'
;CGQSELRDSNALWGQADATEVDINTKVPGRLIKLYVKEGSEVKKGEKLAEIDQREQNALESAAQAKVEAAKAACLQAEANYDQALRDIQRYEMLYQNGAVSKAVYESYSNKRDVMSAVYEQSKASLAASEEAWKQSSINQGETTLVAPFDGIVTTKYSDIGAMISSGMPIVAVQDPVDNWVDFKVKETELDKYPLHARVHMEGRNPQLKIDGVIVDISKKPNFATYRATSERGNDDDIITFNVKVQTNDPRIRPGMRFKVVSVEGNSD
;
A
#
# COMPACT_ATOMS: atom_id res chain seq x y z
N CYS A 1 19.66 -21.23 -50.23
CA CYS A 1 19.26 -21.36 -48.82
C CYS A 1 20.28 -20.63 -47.95
N GLY A 2 20.12 -19.38 -47.69
CA GLY A 2 21.09 -18.60 -46.90
C GLY A 2 20.84 -17.10 -46.96
N GLN A 3 19.60 -16.65 -46.74
CA GLN A 3 19.30 -15.22 -46.74
C GLN A 3 18.35 -14.77 -45.60
N SER A 4 17.99 -15.62 -44.65
CA SER A 4 17.06 -15.25 -43.57
C SER A 4 17.72 -14.95 -42.22
N GLU A 5 19.02 -15.22 -42.02
CA GLU A 5 19.67 -15.01 -40.73
C GLU A 5 20.40 -13.66 -40.59
N LEU A 6 20.58 -12.89 -41.62
CA LEU A 6 21.35 -11.64 -41.59
C LEU A 6 20.52 -10.38 -41.37
N ARG A 7 19.18 -10.47 -41.22
CA ARG A 7 18.31 -9.32 -40.96
C ARG A 7 18.05 -9.02 -39.48
N ASP A 8 18.35 -9.92 -38.55
CA ASP A 8 18.06 -9.75 -37.13
C ASP A 8 19.19 -9.08 -36.31
N SER A 9 20.37 -8.88 -36.88
CA SER A 9 21.52 -8.34 -36.14
C SER A 9 21.39 -6.83 -35.83
N ASN A 10 20.43 -6.14 -36.44
CA ASN A 10 20.23 -4.70 -36.24
C ASN A 10 18.87 -4.33 -35.61
N ALA A 11 18.10 -5.32 -35.16
CA ALA A 11 16.83 -5.07 -34.48
C ALA A 11 17.05 -4.68 -33.02
N LEU A 12 16.31 -3.65 -32.54
CA LEU A 12 16.31 -3.26 -31.14
C LEU A 12 15.41 -4.22 -30.35
N TRP A 13 16.01 -4.97 -29.45
CA TRP A 13 15.33 -5.90 -28.57
C TRP A 13 15.15 -5.32 -27.17
N GLY A 14 13.96 -5.48 -26.61
CA GLY A 14 13.64 -5.13 -25.26
C GLY A 14 13.10 -6.31 -24.46
N GLN A 15 12.99 -6.12 -23.15
CA GLN A 15 12.48 -7.11 -22.24
C GLN A 15 11.17 -6.63 -21.63
N ALA A 16 10.17 -7.50 -21.64
CA ALA A 16 8.90 -7.24 -21.00
C ALA A 16 8.98 -7.39 -19.47
N ASP A 17 8.24 -6.58 -18.78
CA ASP A 17 8.02 -6.63 -17.34
C ASP A 17 6.58 -6.26 -17.02
N ALA A 18 6.17 -6.44 -15.77
CA ALA A 18 4.83 -6.10 -15.30
C ALA A 18 4.90 -5.64 -13.85
N THR A 19 3.84 -4.95 -13.42
CA THR A 19 3.70 -4.57 -12.02
C THR A 19 3.55 -5.82 -11.17
N GLU A 20 4.44 -5.97 -10.21
CA GLU A 20 4.47 -7.05 -9.23
C GLU A 20 4.59 -6.47 -7.84
N VAL A 21 3.73 -6.90 -6.93
CA VAL A 21 3.70 -6.44 -5.54
C VAL A 21 3.95 -7.60 -4.61
N ASP A 22 4.93 -7.44 -3.73
CA ASP A 22 5.15 -8.36 -2.63
C ASP A 22 4.09 -8.13 -1.55
N ILE A 23 3.36 -9.17 -1.23
CA ILE A 23 2.38 -9.16 -0.15
C ILE A 23 3.09 -9.53 1.13
N ASN A 24 3.23 -8.57 2.01
CA ASN A 24 3.90 -8.70 3.28
C ASN A 24 2.95 -8.43 4.44
N THR A 25 3.37 -8.80 5.64
CA THR A 25 2.62 -8.55 6.87
C THR A 25 3.13 -7.33 7.60
N LYS A 26 2.21 -6.52 8.14
CA LYS A 26 2.52 -5.44 9.07
C LYS A 26 2.71 -5.98 10.50
N VAL A 27 1.99 -7.05 10.84
CA VAL A 27 1.99 -7.66 12.18
C VAL A 27 2.78 -8.96 12.13
N PRO A 28 3.80 -9.14 12.98
CA PRO A 28 4.56 -10.38 13.02
C PRO A 28 3.72 -11.53 13.60
N GLY A 29 4.02 -12.74 13.20
CA GLY A 29 3.35 -13.92 13.70
C GLY A 29 3.62 -15.15 12.85
N ARG A 30 3.03 -16.28 13.22
CA ARG A 30 3.17 -17.53 12.51
C ARG A 30 2.18 -17.60 11.35
N LEU A 31 2.66 -17.99 10.17
CA LEU A 31 1.81 -18.26 9.02
C LEU A 31 1.03 -19.57 9.26
N ILE A 32 -0.29 -19.46 9.41
CA ILE A 32 -1.14 -20.62 9.73
C ILE A 32 -1.94 -21.13 8.55
N LYS A 33 -2.25 -20.27 7.57
CA LYS A 33 -2.98 -20.63 6.36
C LYS A 33 -2.41 -19.92 5.15
N LEU A 34 -2.35 -20.65 4.05
CA LEU A 34 -1.98 -20.15 2.73
C LEU A 34 -3.01 -20.68 1.73
N TYR A 35 -3.85 -19.79 1.18
CA TYR A 35 -4.97 -20.16 0.32
C TYR A 35 -4.59 -20.30 -1.15
N VAL A 36 -3.40 -19.85 -1.52
CA VAL A 36 -2.94 -19.76 -2.91
C VAL A 36 -1.60 -20.47 -3.07
N LYS A 37 -1.31 -20.83 -4.30
CA LYS A 37 -0.01 -21.38 -4.75
C LYS A 37 0.50 -20.57 -5.93
N GLU A 38 1.74 -20.77 -6.29
CA GLU A 38 2.32 -20.18 -7.51
C GLU A 38 1.45 -20.54 -8.74
N GLY A 39 1.11 -19.54 -9.54
CA GLY A 39 0.22 -19.67 -10.70
C GLY A 39 -1.27 -19.49 -10.40
N SER A 40 -1.68 -19.35 -9.15
CA SER A 40 -3.10 -19.08 -8.81
C SER A 40 -3.53 -17.72 -9.31
N GLU A 41 -4.69 -17.66 -9.95
CA GLU A 41 -5.40 -16.44 -10.24
C GLU A 41 -6.17 -15.96 -9.02
N VAL A 42 -6.08 -14.67 -8.72
CA VAL A 42 -6.72 -14.07 -7.55
C VAL A 42 -7.48 -12.81 -7.94
N LYS A 43 -8.55 -12.54 -7.22
CA LYS A 43 -9.34 -11.31 -7.35
C LYS A 43 -8.97 -10.33 -6.25
N LYS A 44 -9.13 -9.03 -6.52
CA LYS A 44 -8.96 -7.99 -5.51
C LYS A 44 -9.80 -8.30 -4.26
N GLY A 45 -9.14 -8.27 -3.09
CA GLY A 45 -9.76 -8.58 -1.81
C GLY A 45 -9.85 -10.07 -1.46
N GLU A 46 -9.44 -10.96 -2.35
CA GLU A 46 -9.39 -12.39 -2.09
C GLU A 46 -8.30 -12.72 -1.06
N LYS A 47 -8.62 -13.61 -0.11
CA LYS A 47 -7.67 -14.03 0.93
C LYS A 47 -6.51 -14.81 0.34
N LEU A 48 -5.30 -14.39 0.66
CA LEU A 48 -4.06 -15.05 0.24
C LEU A 48 -3.48 -15.90 1.36
N ALA A 49 -3.43 -15.36 2.56
CA ALA A 49 -2.81 -15.98 3.71
C ALA A 49 -3.40 -15.46 5.02
N GLU A 50 -3.22 -16.22 6.08
CA GLU A 50 -3.54 -15.81 7.46
C GLU A 50 -2.35 -16.04 8.39
N ILE A 51 -2.07 -15.02 9.19
CA ILE A 51 -1.16 -15.06 10.33
C ILE A 51 -1.96 -15.45 11.56
N ASP A 52 -1.35 -16.13 12.53
CA ASP A 52 -2.01 -16.50 13.79
C ASP A 52 -2.61 -15.26 14.47
N GLN A 53 -3.91 -15.29 14.67
CA GLN A 53 -4.71 -14.14 15.12
C GLN A 53 -4.95 -14.12 16.63
N ARG A 54 -4.56 -15.16 17.36
CA ARG A 54 -4.93 -15.33 18.78
C ARG A 54 -4.48 -14.17 19.65
N GLU A 55 -3.24 -13.72 19.47
CA GLU A 55 -2.69 -12.59 20.22
C GLU A 55 -3.40 -11.27 19.86
N GLN A 56 -3.59 -11.01 18.56
CA GLN A 56 -4.26 -9.79 18.10
C GLN A 56 -5.73 -9.75 18.51
N ASN A 57 -6.43 -10.89 18.47
CA ASN A 57 -7.80 -11.00 18.96
C ASN A 57 -7.90 -10.69 20.46
N ALA A 58 -6.95 -11.18 21.26
CA ALA A 58 -6.89 -10.89 22.69
C ALA A 58 -6.63 -9.40 22.97
N LEU A 59 -5.72 -8.78 22.22
CA LEU A 59 -5.43 -7.34 22.34
C LEU A 59 -6.63 -6.49 21.93
N GLU A 60 -7.33 -6.84 20.88
CA GLU A 60 -8.55 -6.15 20.47
C GLU A 60 -9.65 -6.26 21.51
N SER A 61 -9.90 -7.46 22.03
CA SER A 61 -10.89 -7.67 23.10
C SER A 61 -10.57 -6.89 24.37
N ALA A 62 -9.30 -6.82 24.77
CA ALA A 62 -8.87 -6.02 25.90
C ALA A 62 -9.07 -4.52 25.67
N ALA A 63 -8.79 -4.02 24.48
CA ALA A 63 -9.03 -2.63 24.11
C ALA A 63 -10.52 -2.29 24.09
N GLN A 64 -11.37 -3.20 23.60
CA GLN A 64 -12.82 -3.05 23.62
C GLN A 64 -13.37 -2.98 25.05
N ALA A 65 -12.86 -3.83 25.95
CA ALA A 65 -13.23 -3.77 27.37
C ALA A 65 -12.88 -2.44 28.02
N LYS A 66 -11.74 -1.83 27.66
CA LYS A 66 -11.36 -0.49 28.11
C LYS A 66 -12.32 0.59 27.59
N VAL A 67 -12.81 0.47 26.38
CA VAL A 67 -13.84 1.38 25.84
C VAL A 67 -15.12 1.28 26.67
N GLU A 68 -15.58 0.08 27.00
CA GLU A 68 -16.78 -0.10 27.81
C GLU A 68 -16.60 0.48 29.23
N ALA A 69 -15.44 0.30 29.84
CA ALA A 69 -15.12 0.91 31.14
C ALA A 69 -15.10 2.44 31.05
N ALA A 70 -14.51 3.01 30.00
CA ALA A 70 -14.49 4.46 29.77
C ALA A 70 -15.90 5.04 29.49
N LYS A 71 -16.77 4.30 28.80
CA LYS A 71 -18.19 4.67 28.61
C LYS A 71 -18.92 4.75 29.95
N ALA A 72 -18.74 3.76 30.81
CA ALA A 72 -19.35 3.75 32.12
C ALA A 72 -18.88 4.92 32.99
N ALA A 73 -17.58 5.21 32.97
CA ALA A 73 -17.00 6.36 33.66
C ALA A 73 -17.54 7.70 33.11
N CYS A 74 -17.73 7.80 31.80
CA CYS A 74 -18.30 8.97 31.15
C CYS A 74 -19.76 9.18 31.59
N LEU A 75 -20.58 8.14 31.60
CA LEU A 75 -21.96 8.19 32.10
C LEU A 75 -22.06 8.61 33.55
N GLN A 76 -21.16 8.12 34.41
CA GLN A 76 -21.09 8.51 35.80
C GLN A 76 -20.74 10.01 35.93
N ALA A 77 -19.75 10.48 35.19
CA ALA A 77 -19.36 11.89 35.17
C ALA A 77 -20.48 12.80 34.65
N GLU A 78 -21.21 12.38 33.61
CA GLU A 78 -22.38 13.06 33.10
C GLU A 78 -23.48 13.20 34.16
N ALA A 79 -23.83 12.11 34.83
CA ALA A 79 -24.82 12.09 35.91
C ALA A 79 -24.45 13.03 37.06
N ASN A 80 -23.18 13.05 37.44
CA ASN A 80 -22.68 13.96 38.47
C ASN A 80 -22.75 15.43 38.02
N TYR A 81 -22.44 15.71 36.78
CA TYR A 81 -22.56 17.04 36.20
C TYR A 81 -24.01 17.50 36.14
N ASP A 82 -24.93 16.64 35.67
CA ASP A 82 -26.37 16.93 35.63
C ASP A 82 -26.93 17.22 37.03
N GLN A 83 -26.48 16.49 38.03
CA GLN A 83 -26.86 16.76 39.42
C GLN A 83 -26.33 18.13 39.87
N ALA A 84 -25.09 18.48 39.56
CA ALA A 84 -24.52 19.80 39.90
C ALA A 84 -25.26 20.95 39.19
N LEU A 85 -25.73 20.73 37.93
CA LEU A 85 -26.55 21.69 37.22
C LEU A 85 -27.91 21.93 37.92
N ARG A 86 -28.58 20.87 38.36
CA ARG A 86 -29.84 20.98 39.10
C ARG A 86 -29.64 21.71 40.41
N ASP A 87 -28.57 21.40 41.12
CA ASP A 87 -28.23 22.02 42.38
C ASP A 87 -27.95 23.51 42.26
N ILE A 88 -27.12 23.92 41.28
CA ILE A 88 -26.84 25.35 41.06
C ILE A 88 -28.07 26.15 40.69
N GLN A 89 -28.97 25.60 39.86
CA GLN A 89 -30.24 26.25 39.55
C GLN A 89 -31.10 26.47 40.74
N ARG A 90 -31.20 25.51 41.65
CA ARG A 90 -31.95 25.61 42.89
C ARG A 90 -31.34 26.66 43.85
N TYR A 91 -30.02 26.61 44.04
CA TYR A 91 -29.34 27.53 44.95
C TYR A 91 -29.24 28.97 44.41
N GLU A 92 -29.22 29.15 43.13
CA GLU A 92 -29.34 30.46 42.52
C GLU A 92 -30.69 31.14 42.86
N MET A 93 -31.80 30.42 42.78
CA MET A 93 -33.12 30.91 43.21
C MET A 93 -33.14 31.21 44.71
N LEU A 94 -32.58 30.34 45.54
CA LEU A 94 -32.51 30.55 46.97
C LEU A 94 -31.67 31.77 47.32
N TYR A 95 -30.58 32.00 46.65
CA TYR A 95 -29.73 33.19 46.85
C TYR A 95 -30.44 34.48 46.43
N GLN A 96 -31.10 34.48 45.29
CA GLN A 96 -31.89 35.63 44.84
C GLN A 96 -33.01 36.00 45.80
N ASN A 97 -33.58 35.02 46.48
CA ASN A 97 -34.62 35.23 47.49
C ASN A 97 -34.04 35.47 48.94
N GLY A 98 -32.73 35.59 49.08
CA GLY A 98 -32.08 35.82 50.37
C GLY A 98 -32.07 34.61 51.31
N ALA A 99 -32.41 33.42 50.86
CA ALA A 99 -32.51 32.19 51.67
C ALA A 99 -31.19 31.52 52.00
N VAL A 100 -30.12 31.81 51.22
CA VAL A 100 -28.77 31.28 51.40
C VAL A 100 -27.73 32.38 51.27
N SER A 101 -26.54 32.18 51.86
CA SER A 101 -25.42 33.11 51.75
C SER A 101 -24.76 33.05 50.36
N LYS A 102 -24.04 34.10 50.02
CA LYS A 102 -23.21 34.15 48.81
C LYS A 102 -22.17 33.04 48.78
N ALA A 103 -21.56 32.74 49.94
CA ALA A 103 -20.57 31.67 50.06
C ALA A 103 -21.15 30.29 49.70
N VAL A 104 -22.38 30.01 50.13
CA VAL A 104 -23.09 28.77 49.78
C VAL A 104 -23.37 28.70 48.27
N TYR A 105 -23.88 29.76 47.70
CA TYR A 105 -24.12 29.84 46.26
C TYR A 105 -22.83 29.61 45.45
N GLU A 106 -21.75 30.30 45.79
CA GLU A 106 -20.46 30.17 45.14
C GLU A 106 -19.90 28.73 45.26
N SER A 107 -20.11 28.04 46.37
CA SER A 107 -19.73 26.64 46.55
C SER A 107 -20.40 25.73 45.55
N TYR A 108 -21.69 25.90 45.27
CA TYR A 108 -22.41 25.12 44.29
C TYR A 108 -22.03 25.50 42.83
N SER A 109 -21.72 26.79 42.61
CA SER A 109 -21.16 27.24 41.34
C SER A 109 -19.82 26.57 41.03
N ASN A 110 -18.93 26.54 42.02
CA ASN A 110 -17.63 25.84 41.87
C ASN A 110 -17.82 24.34 41.65
N LYS A 111 -18.74 23.70 42.37
CA LYS A 111 -19.02 22.28 42.18
C LYS A 111 -19.49 21.96 40.74
N ARG A 112 -20.38 22.79 40.18
CA ARG A 112 -20.79 22.66 38.77
C ARG A 112 -19.59 22.74 37.85
N ASP A 113 -18.71 23.71 38.04
CA ASP A 113 -17.54 23.92 37.19
C ASP A 113 -16.57 22.73 37.28
N VAL A 114 -16.34 22.19 38.46
CA VAL A 114 -15.52 21.01 38.70
C VAL A 114 -16.14 19.78 38.03
N MET A 115 -17.44 19.55 38.19
CA MET A 115 -18.11 18.41 37.57
C MET A 115 -18.17 18.51 36.04
N SER A 116 -18.30 19.73 35.51
CA SER A 116 -18.17 19.99 34.08
C SER A 116 -16.79 19.59 33.54
N ALA A 117 -15.72 19.99 34.24
CA ALA A 117 -14.36 19.64 33.87
C ALA A 117 -14.10 18.12 33.95
N VAL A 118 -14.62 17.45 34.96
CA VAL A 118 -14.53 15.98 35.12
C VAL A 118 -15.28 15.28 33.96
N TYR A 119 -16.45 15.79 33.60
CA TYR A 119 -17.21 15.25 32.45
C TYR A 119 -16.45 15.42 31.13
N GLU A 120 -15.90 16.61 30.86
CA GLU A 120 -15.06 16.82 29.69
C GLU A 120 -13.82 15.91 29.66
N GLN A 121 -13.16 15.73 30.80
CA GLN A 121 -12.04 14.80 30.94
C GLN A 121 -12.46 13.35 30.62
N SER A 122 -13.61 12.91 31.12
CA SER A 122 -14.11 11.56 30.86
C SER A 122 -14.47 11.33 29.38
N LYS A 123 -15.02 12.34 28.70
CA LYS A 123 -15.25 12.29 27.25
C LYS A 123 -13.94 12.16 26.47
N ALA A 124 -12.92 12.91 26.83
CA ALA A 124 -11.60 12.82 26.21
C ALA A 124 -10.95 11.44 26.43
N SER A 125 -11.09 10.89 27.65
CA SER A 125 -10.61 9.55 27.99
C SER A 125 -11.34 8.46 27.19
N LEU A 126 -12.65 8.58 27.01
CA LEU A 126 -13.44 7.69 26.17
C LEU A 126 -12.95 7.75 24.72
N ALA A 127 -12.79 8.94 24.17
CA ALA A 127 -12.31 9.12 22.80
C ALA A 127 -10.93 8.48 22.59
N ALA A 128 -10.01 8.65 23.56
CA ALA A 128 -8.69 8.01 23.51
C ALA A 128 -8.78 6.48 23.53
N SER A 129 -9.68 5.92 24.34
CA SER A 129 -9.92 4.47 24.39
C SER A 129 -10.51 3.93 23.10
N GLU A 130 -11.42 4.67 22.46
CA GLU A 130 -12.00 4.31 21.16
C GLU A 130 -10.94 4.29 20.06
N GLU A 131 -10.02 5.26 20.03
CA GLU A 131 -8.90 5.26 19.08
C GLU A 131 -7.91 4.12 19.33
N ALA A 132 -7.64 3.78 20.59
CA ALA A 132 -6.81 2.63 20.93
C ALA A 132 -7.44 1.31 20.50
N TRP A 133 -8.75 1.16 20.67
CA TRP A 133 -9.47 0.00 20.14
C TRP A 133 -9.44 -0.07 18.62
N LYS A 134 -9.68 1.04 17.95
CA LYS A 134 -9.58 1.14 16.49
C LYS A 134 -8.20 0.70 15.97
N GLN A 135 -7.11 1.12 16.64
CA GLN A 135 -5.76 0.69 16.33
C GLN A 135 -5.59 -0.83 16.47
N SER A 136 -6.11 -1.42 17.55
CA SER A 136 -6.07 -2.87 17.77
C SER A 136 -6.89 -3.63 16.75
N SER A 137 -8.05 -3.11 16.34
CA SER A 137 -8.90 -3.68 15.30
C SER A 137 -8.20 -3.68 13.93
N ILE A 138 -7.51 -2.59 13.59
CA ILE A 138 -6.69 -2.51 12.38
C ILE A 138 -5.58 -3.57 12.40
N ASN A 139 -4.85 -3.70 13.51
CA ASN A 139 -3.80 -4.69 13.65
C ASN A 139 -4.33 -6.14 13.55
N GLN A 140 -5.50 -6.38 14.11
CA GLN A 140 -6.17 -7.67 13.97
C GLN A 140 -6.52 -7.97 12.50
N GLY A 141 -7.03 -6.98 11.77
CA GLY A 141 -7.33 -7.10 10.35
C GLY A 141 -6.10 -7.36 9.48
N GLU A 142 -4.92 -6.85 9.88
CA GLU A 142 -3.65 -7.06 9.18
C GLU A 142 -3.13 -8.51 9.28
N THR A 143 -3.72 -9.35 10.11
CA THR A 143 -3.41 -10.78 10.18
C THR A 143 -3.97 -11.58 9.01
N THR A 144 -4.91 -11.02 8.27
CA THR A 144 -5.45 -11.59 7.03
C THR A 144 -4.89 -10.81 5.84
N LEU A 145 -4.15 -11.49 4.98
CA LEU A 145 -3.55 -10.89 3.80
C LEU A 145 -4.43 -11.13 2.58
N VAL A 146 -4.72 -10.07 1.86
CA VAL A 146 -5.61 -10.08 0.69
C VAL A 146 -4.92 -9.55 -0.55
N ALA A 147 -5.39 -9.93 -1.73
CA ALA A 147 -4.89 -9.43 -3.00
C ALA A 147 -5.27 -7.95 -3.18
N PRO A 148 -4.29 -7.08 -3.53
CA PRO A 148 -4.54 -5.65 -3.72
C PRO A 148 -5.24 -5.33 -5.05
N PHE A 149 -5.15 -6.24 -6.01
CA PHE A 149 -5.73 -6.14 -7.35
C PHE A 149 -5.98 -7.54 -7.93
N ASP A 150 -6.70 -7.62 -9.03
CA ASP A 150 -6.85 -8.86 -9.79
C ASP A 150 -5.51 -9.24 -10.42
N GLY A 151 -5.00 -10.42 -10.12
CA GLY A 151 -3.68 -10.79 -10.56
C GLY A 151 -3.37 -12.27 -10.50
N ILE A 152 -2.09 -12.59 -10.65
CA ILE A 152 -1.56 -13.95 -10.62
C ILE A 152 -0.46 -14.02 -9.56
N VAL A 153 -0.51 -15.04 -8.72
CA VAL A 153 0.56 -15.32 -7.75
C VAL A 153 1.78 -15.86 -8.49
N THR A 154 2.88 -15.14 -8.42
CA THR A 154 4.11 -15.49 -9.14
C THR A 154 5.12 -16.20 -8.26
N THR A 155 5.21 -15.84 -6.99
CA THR A 155 6.22 -16.34 -6.06
C THR A 155 5.62 -16.60 -4.69
N LYS A 156 5.99 -17.71 -4.10
CA LYS A 156 5.74 -18.05 -2.70
C LYS A 156 7.06 -17.95 -1.94
N TYR A 157 7.15 -17.03 -0.99
CA TYR A 157 8.35 -16.79 -0.19
C TYR A 157 8.39 -17.57 1.12
N SER A 158 7.22 -17.95 1.66
CA SER A 158 7.10 -18.56 2.97
C SER A 158 6.10 -19.70 2.95
N ASP A 159 6.35 -20.70 3.81
CA ASP A 159 5.49 -21.87 3.99
C ASP A 159 4.67 -21.78 5.27
N ILE A 160 3.56 -22.56 5.32
CA ILE A 160 2.74 -22.71 6.53
C ILE A 160 3.63 -23.19 7.68
N GLY A 161 3.49 -22.56 8.84
CA GLY A 161 4.29 -22.85 10.04
C GLY A 161 5.51 -21.96 10.22
N ALA A 162 5.89 -21.16 9.20
CA ALA A 162 6.99 -20.22 9.30
C ALA A 162 6.63 -19.03 10.19
N MET A 163 7.61 -18.56 10.97
CA MET A 163 7.48 -17.30 11.71
C MET A 163 7.78 -16.13 10.77
N ILE A 164 6.85 -15.23 10.62
CA ILE A 164 6.93 -14.09 9.72
C ILE A 164 7.17 -12.83 10.54
N SER A 165 8.21 -12.10 10.18
CA SER A 165 8.49 -10.77 10.74
C SER A 165 7.76 -9.68 9.99
N SER A 166 7.55 -8.53 10.62
CA SER A 166 6.96 -7.35 9.97
C SER A 166 7.77 -6.95 8.72
N GLY A 167 7.08 -6.75 7.60
CA GLY A 167 7.70 -6.42 6.32
C GLY A 167 8.25 -7.60 5.52
N MET A 168 8.24 -8.81 6.07
CA MET A 168 8.69 -10.02 5.36
C MET A 168 7.64 -10.45 4.34
N PRO A 169 8.01 -10.67 3.05
CA PRO A 169 7.04 -11.06 2.03
C PRO A 169 6.59 -12.52 2.21
N ILE A 170 5.34 -12.78 1.89
CA ILE A 170 4.75 -14.12 1.92
C ILE A 170 4.53 -14.66 0.50
N VAL A 171 3.91 -13.85 -0.36
CA VAL A 171 3.71 -14.13 -1.78
C VAL A 171 3.88 -12.86 -2.59
N ALA A 172 4.16 -13.00 -3.88
CA ALA A 172 4.13 -11.91 -4.84
C ALA A 172 2.93 -12.07 -5.77
N VAL A 173 2.25 -10.97 -6.06
CA VAL A 173 1.11 -10.92 -7.00
C VAL A 173 1.44 -9.98 -8.13
N GLN A 174 1.32 -10.47 -9.35
CA GLN A 174 1.55 -9.73 -10.59
C GLN A 174 0.22 -9.28 -11.19
N ASP A 175 0.19 -8.03 -11.64
CA ASP A 175 -0.90 -7.53 -12.47
C ASP A 175 -0.63 -7.92 -13.94
N PRO A 176 -1.44 -8.81 -14.53
CA PRO A 176 -1.19 -9.30 -15.89
C PRO A 176 -1.50 -8.26 -16.99
N VAL A 177 -2.14 -7.16 -16.65
CA VAL A 177 -2.56 -6.12 -17.59
C VAL A 177 -1.65 -4.89 -17.53
N ASP A 178 -1.09 -4.56 -16.37
CA ASP A 178 -0.15 -3.46 -16.23
C ASP A 178 1.27 -3.92 -16.57
N ASN A 179 1.56 -3.99 -17.86
CA ASN A 179 2.84 -4.46 -18.39
C ASN A 179 3.43 -3.50 -19.42
N TRP A 180 4.72 -3.62 -19.62
CA TRP A 180 5.50 -2.79 -20.54
C TRP A 180 6.69 -3.55 -21.09
N VAL A 181 7.34 -2.96 -22.07
CA VAL A 181 8.62 -3.43 -22.61
C VAL A 181 9.64 -2.32 -22.46
N ASP A 182 10.78 -2.64 -21.87
CA ASP A 182 11.91 -1.74 -21.72
C ASP A 182 12.94 -1.99 -22.81
N PHE A 183 13.29 -0.92 -23.54
CA PHE A 183 14.32 -0.92 -24.57
C PHE A 183 15.48 -0.04 -24.14
N LYS A 184 16.69 -0.48 -24.44
CA LYS A 184 17.91 0.35 -24.27
C LYS A 184 18.26 0.96 -25.63
N VAL A 185 18.13 2.27 -25.71
CA VAL A 185 18.35 3.05 -26.92
C VAL A 185 19.56 3.96 -26.75
N LYS A 186 20.44 3.99 -27.75
CA LYS A 186 21.57 4.91 -27.76
C LYS A 186 21.10 6.36 -27.89
N GLU A 187 21.77 7.28 -27.20
CA GLU A 187 21.45 8.71 -27.24
C GLU A 187 21.33 9.23 -28.68
N THR A 188 22.19 8.77 -29.58
CA THR A 188 22.18 9.14 -31.00
C THR A 188 20.95 8.67 -31.78
N GLU A 189 20.18 7.72 -31.24
CA GLU A 189 18.99 7.15 -31.86
C GLU A 189 17.68 7.55 -31.16
N LEU A 190 17.76 8.35 -30.10
CA LEU A 190 16.58 8.75 -29.32
C LEU A 190 15.52 9.49 -30.15
N ASP A 191 15.93 10.23 -31.17
CA ASP A 191 15.02 10.98 -32.04
C ASP A 191 14.03 10.07 -32.77
N LYS A 192 14.35 8.79 -32.91
CA LYS A 192 13.47 7.79 -33.52
C LYS A 192 12.36 7.31 -32.58
N TYR A 193 12.44 7.64 -31.28
CA TYR A 193 11.56 7.16 -30.24
C TYR A 193 10.97 8.35 -29.44
N PRO A 194 10.14 9.20 -30.05
CA PRO A 194 9.56 10.34 -29.35
C PRO A 194 8.56 9.88 -28.29
N LEU A 195 8.48 10.66 -27.20
CA LEU A 195 7.50 10.42 -26.13
C LEU A 195 6.08 10.41 -26.70
N HIS A 196 5.26 9.49 -26.23
CA HIS A 196 3.88 9.23 -26.67
C HIS A 196 3.72 8.63 -28.07
N ALA A 197 4.80 8.29 -28.75
CA ALA A 197 4.73 7.58 -30.02
C ALA A 197 4.21 6.15 -29.86
N ARG A 198 3.46 5.68 -30.83
CA ARG A 198 3.03 4.30 -30.88
C ARG A 198 4.14 3.43 -31.45
N VAL A 199 4.42 2.32 -30.78
CA VAL A 199 5.45 1.36 -31.17
C VAL A 199 4.80 0.01 -31.50
N HIS A 200 5.09 -0.52 -32.68
CA HIS A 200 4.72 -1.86 -33.07
C HIS A 200 5.88 -2.81 -32.78
N MET A 201 5.59 -3.88 -32.07
CA MET A 201 6.59 -4.83 -31.59
C MET A 201 6.20 -6.25 -31.94
N GLU A 202 7.21 -7.09 -32.10
CA GLU A 202 7.06 -8.50 -32.40
C GLU A 202 7.89 -9.33 -31.43
N GLY A 203 7.29 -10.37 -30.85
CA GLY A 203 7.96 -11.30 -29.96
C GLY A 203 8.92 -12.24 -30.68
N ARG A 204 9.66 -13.06 -29.91
CA ARG A 204 10.43 -14.15 -30.47
C ARG A 204 9.58 -15.17 -31.22
N ASN A 205 8.31 -15.36 -30.75
CA ASN A 205 7.29 -15.97 -31.56
C ASN A 205 6.73 -14.91 -32.55
N PRO A 206 6.95 -15.04 -33.85
CA PRO A 206 6.53 -14.03 -34.82
C PRO A 206 5.02 -13.80 -34.89
N GLN A 207 4.21 -14.71 -34.38
CA GLN A 207 2.76 -14.56 -34.30
C GLN A 207 2.32 -13.63 -33.18
N LEU A 208 3.19 -13.37 -32.17
CA LEU A 208 2.91 -12.47 -31.07
C LEU A 208 3.32 -11.04 -31.48
N LYS A 209 2.37 -10.30 -32.00
CA LYS A 209 2.50 -8.89 -32.37
C LYS A 209 1.74 -8.06 -31.33
N ILE A 210 2.39 -7.05 -30.81
CA ILE A 210 1.85 -6.16 -29.79
C ILE A 210 2.12 -4.71 -30.15
N ASP A 211 1.24 -3.85 -29.66
CA ASP A 211 1.37 -2.40 -29.78
C ASP A 211 1.52 -1.79 -28.39
N GLY A 212 2.27 -0.72 -28.32
CA GLY A 212 2.44 0.03 -27.10
C GLY A 212 2.68 1.50 -27.37
N VAL A 213 2.72 2.28 -26.30
CA VAL A 213 2.98 3.72 -26.35
C VAL A 213 4.19 4.02 -25.47
N ILE A 214 5.09 4.84 -25.96
CA ILE A 214 6.25 5.30 -25.19
C ILE A 214 5.76 6.24 -24.10
N VAL A 215 5.94 5.83 -22.84
CA VAL A 215 5.46 6.58 -21.67
C VAL A 215 6.58 7.23 -20.88
N ASP A 216 7.81 6.74 -21.02
CA ASP A 216 8.97 7.26 -20.31
C ASP A 216 10.26 7.04 -21.10
N ILE A 217 11.12 8.03 -21.06
CA ILE A 217 12.49 7.98 -21.58
C ILE A 217 13.41 8.49 -20.47
N SER A 218 14.19 7.60 -19.89
CA SER A 218 15.02 7.93 -18.74
C SER A 218 16.41 7.35 -18.83
N LYS A 219 17.38 8.06 -18.28
CA LYS A 219 18.71 7.55 -18.01
C LYS A 219 18.65 6.77 -16.68
N LYS A 220 18.49 5.44 -16.75
CA LYS A 220 18.64 4.62 -15.55
C LYS A 220 20.13 4.44 -15.27
N PRO A 221 20.62 4.74 -14.05
CA PRO A 221 21.97 4.39 -13.68
C PRO A 221 22.15 2.88 -13.79
N ASN A 222 23.16 2.43 -14.52
CA ASN A 222 23.56 1.04 -14.55
C ASN A 222 24.08 0.67 -13.17
N PHE A 223 23.29 0.04 -12.32
CA PHE A 223 23.76 -0.66 -11.13
C PHE A 223 24.38 -2.03 -11.45
N ALA A 224 24.74 -2.27 -12.70
CA ALA A 224 25.42 -3.46 -13.09
C ALA A 224 26.93 -3.27 -12.87
N THR A 225 27.40 -3.81 -11.74
CA THR A 225 28.77 -4.23 -11.50
C THR A 225 29.88 -3.21 -11.74
N TYR A 226 30.21 -2.48 -10.69
CA TYR A 226 31.55 -1.95 -10.52
C TYR A 226 32.51 -3.14 -10.34
N ARG A 227 32.91 -3.76 -11.42
CA ARG A 227 34.19 -4.44 -11.51
C ARG A 227 35.07 -3.60 -12.43
N ALA A 228 35.90 -2.83 -11.76
CA ALA A 228 37.02 -2.19 -12.41
C ALA A 228 37.85 -3.23 -13.14
N THR A 229 37.84 -3.22 -14.45
CA THR A 229 38.99 -3.61 -15.24
C THR A 229 39.40 -2.38 -16.01
N SER A 230 40.47 -1.77 -15.49
CA SER A 230 41.26 -0.81 -16.19
C SER A 230 41.81 -1.47 -17.45
N GLU A 231 41.34 -1.09 -18.61
CA GLU A 231 42.14 -1.10 -19.83
C GLU A 231 41.74 0.06 -20.72
N ARG A 232 42.78 0.77 -21.12
CA ARG A 232 42.77 1.93 -22.00
C ARG A 232 42.09 1.59 -23.33
N GLY A 233 41.08 2.30 -23.65
CA GLY A 233 40.48 2.39 -24.97
C GLY A 233 39.65 3.64 -25.05
N ASN A 234 40.03 4.52 -25.96
CA ASN A 234 39.23 5.64 -26.41
C ASN A 234 37.90 5.11 -26.97
N ASP A 235 36.96 4.81 -26.12
CA ASP A 235 35.56 4.62 -26.50
C ASP A 235 34.79 5.81 -25.94
N ASP A 236 34.25 6.62 -26.83
CA ASP A 236 33.18 7.52 -26.51
C ASP A 236 32.13 6.72 -25.72
N ASP A 237 31.94 7.05 -24.47
CA ASP A 237 30.96 6.43 -23.58
C ASP A 237 29.58 6.59 -24.23
N ILE A 238 29.15 5.59 -24.97
CA ILE A 238 27.84 5.60 -25.62
C ILE A 238 26.79 5.50 -24.52
N ILE A 239 26.22 6.65 -24.19
CA ILE A 239 25.15 6.77 -23.19
C ILE A 239 23.91 6.08 -23.76
N THR A 240 23.33 5.14 -23.03
CA THR A 240 22.07 4.50 -23.35
C THR A 240 20.96 5.00 -22.47
N PHE A 241 19.80 5.19 -23.05
CA PHE A 241 18.57 5.56 -22.35
C PHE A 241 17.59 4.38 -22.32
N ASN A 242 16.82 4.29 -21.25
CA ASN A 242 15.74 3.33 -21.15
C ASN A 242 14.47 3.94 -21.73
N VAL A 243 13.91 3.31 -22.74
CA VAL A 243 12.62 3.67 -23.35
C VAL A 243 11.59 2.66 -22.88
N LYS A 244 10.63 3.14 -22.09
CA LYS A 244 9.52 2.33 -21.56
C LYS A 244 8.32 2.43 -22.48
N VAL A 245 7.91 1.30 -23.03
CA VAL A 245 6.74 1.18 -23.90
C VAL A 245 5.63 0.46 -23.14
N GLN A 246 4.60 1.21 -22.73
CA GLN A 246 3.43 0.66 -22.05
C GLN A 246 2.58 -0.13 -23.03
N THR A 247 2.27 -1.36 -22.72
CA THR A 247 1.59 -2.28 -23.60
C THR A 247 0.19 -2.68 -23.17
N ASN A 248 -0.01 -2.92 -21.87
CA ASN A 248 -1.29 -3.33 -21.28
C ASN A 248 -1.93 -4.54 -22.00
N ASP A 249 -1.11 -5.48 -22.44
CA ASP A 249 -1.54 -6.67 -23.19
C ASP A 249 -1.46 -7.91 -22.29
N PRO A 250 -2.58 -8.61 -22.03
CA PRO A 250 -2.61 -9.75 -21.12
C PRO A 250 -1.82 -10.97 -21.59
N ARG A 251 -1.36 -11.00 -22.85
CA ARG A 251 -0.53 -12.07 -23.42
C ARG A 251 0.93 -11.97 -22.99
N ILE A 252 1.35 -10.80 -22.51
CA ILE A 252 2.74 -10.53 -22.12
C ILE A 252 3.02 -11.15 -20.75
N ARG A 253 4.19 -11.77 -20.64
CA ARG A 253 4.76 -12.26 -19.38
C ARG A 253 6.12 -11.60 -19.14
N PRO A 254 6.47 -11.23 -17.90
CA PRO A 254 7.80 -10.75 -17.56
C PRO A 254 8.89 -11.69 -18.09
N GLY A 255 9.94 -11.11 -18.63
CA GLY A 255 11.05 -11.85 -19.23
C GLY A 255 10.90 -12.16 -20.72
N MET A 256 9.71 -12.03 -21.31
CA MET A 256 9.54 -12.13 -22.76
C MET A 256 10.32 -11.03 -23.45
N ARG A 257 10.83 -11.33 -24.64
CA ARG A 257 11.59 -10.38 -25.44
C ARG A 257 10.83 -10.00 -26.70
N PHE A 258 10.89 -8.71 -26.99
CA PHE A 258 10.23 -8.10 -28.13
C PHE A 258 11.21 -7.24 -28.91
N LYS A 259 11.08 -7.25 -30.24
CA LYS A 259 11.80 -6.33 -31.14
C LYS A 259 10.88 -5.24 -31.63
N VAL A 260 11.43 -4.06 -31.82
CA VAL A 260 10.74 -2.95 -32.48
C VAL A 260 10.64 -3.25 -33.98
N VAL A 261 9.42 -3.22 -34.49
CA VAL A 261 9.15 -3.35 -35.95
C VAL A 261 9.02 -1.97 -36.57
N SER A 262 8.23 -1.08 -35.98
CA SER A 262 8.03 0.28 -36.43
C SER A 262 7.61 1.21 -35.31
N VAL A 263 7.88 2.50 -35.47
CA VAL A 263 7.47 3.57 -34.59
C VAL A 263 6.67 4.57 -35.41
N GLU A 264 5.42 4.80 -34.99
CA GLU A 264 4.59 5.85 -35.59
C GLU A 264 4.90 7.16 -34.90
N GLY A 265 5.49 8.13 -35.64
CA GLY A 265 5.64 9.48 -35.16
C GLY A 265 4.28 10.14 -34.93
N ASN A 266 4.16 10.98 -33.91
CA ASN A 266 3.02 11.85 -33.74
C ASN A 266 2.89 12.70 -35.00
N SER A 267 1.90 12.40 -35.80
CA SER A 267 1.46 13.36 -36.84
C SER A 267 0.70 14.45 -36.11
N ASP A 268 1.28 15.66 -36.08
CA ASP A 268 0.66 16.87 -35.56
C ASP A 268 -0.77 17.09 -36.13
#